data_1877a6fb64b6cfd1c240260b5d0dc834
#
_entry.id   1877a6fb64b6cfd1c240260b5d0dc834
#
_cell.length_a   1.000
_cell.length_b   1.000
_cell.length_c   1.000
_cell.angle_alpha   90.00
_cell.angle_beta   90.00
_cell.angle_gamma   90.00
#
_symmetry.space_group_name_H-M   'P 1'
#
loop_
_entity.id
_entity.type
_entity.pdbx_description
1 polymer ?
#
loop_
_entity_poly.entity_id
_entity_poly.type
_entity_poly.pdbx_seq_one_letter_code
_entity_poly.pdbx_strand_id
1 'polypeptide(L)'
;IKTTEACAYLSEVGLCAREYINREVNASLSGGELKRIEIAMVMARGTRLSVFDEPEAGIDLWSFQNLIRVFENMHEKTGGSILIISHQERILNIADEILVIANGELKAQGKKEDILPDLLCEGAGCKTLLDKLEKKNA
;
A
#
# COMPACT_ATOMS: atom_id res chain seq x y z
N ILE A 1 -13.08 -20.88 -0.42
CA ILE A 1 -13.60 -19.72 -1.21
C ILE A 1 -14.37 -20.29 -2.38
N LYS A 2 -15.59 -19.79 -2.62
CA LYS A 2 -16.36 -20.17 -3.81
C LYS A 2 -15.79 -19.49 -5.05
N THR A 3 -15.92 -20.11 -6.22
CA THR A 3 -15.43 -19.54 -7.50
C THR A 3 -15.95 -18.12 -7.74
N THR A 4 -17.22 -17.86 -7.39
CA THR A 4 -17.83 -16.53 -7.52
C THR A 4 -17.16 -15.48 -6.65
N GLU A 5 -16.74 -15.82 -5.43
CA GLU A 5 -16.00 -14.93 -4.53
C GLU A 5 -14.58 -14.67 -5.05
N ALA A 6 -13.90 -15.71 -5.53
CA ALA A 6 -12.57 -15.56 -6.14
C ALA A 6 -12.61 -14.65 -7.37
N CYS A 7 -13.65 -14.78 -8.20
CA CYS A 7 -13.87 -13.89 -9.35
C CYS A 7 -14.06 -12.41 -8.90
N ALA A 8 -14.77 -12.17 -7.81
CA ALA A 8 -14.95 -10.83 -7.28
C ALA A 8 -13.62 -10.20 -6.84
N TYR A 9 -12.80 -10.93 -6.08
CA TYR A 9 -11.48 -10.44 -5.65
C TYR A 9 -10.53 -10.16 -6.82
N LEU A 10 -10.50 -11.03 -7.84
CA LEU A 10 -9.71 -10.78 -9.06
C LEU A 10 -10.18 -9.51 -9.79
N SER A 11 -11.48 -9.30 -9.90
CA SER A 11 -12.03 -8.11 -10.54
C SER A 11 -11.70 -6.84 -9.77
N GLU A 12 -11.68 -6.87 -8.43
CA GLU A 12 -11.32 -5.72 -7.60
C GLU A 12 -9.87 -5.27 -7.84
N VAL A 13 -8.95 -6.19 -8.05
CA VAL A 13 -7.55 -5.86 -8.37
C VAL A 13 -7.31 -5.61 -9.87
N GLY A 14 -8.38 -5.49 -10.67
CA GLY A 14 -8.32 -5.19 -12.09
C GLY A 14 -7.84 -6.35 -12.97
N LEU A 15 -8.04 -7.58 -12.54
CA LEU A 15 -7.77 -8.79 -13.33
C LEU A 15 -9.06 -9.39 -13.87
N CYS A 16 -9.05 -9.81 -15.13
CA CYS A 16 -10.20 -10.48 -15.74
C CYS A 16 -10.40 -11.87 -15.12
N ALA A 17 -11.45 -12.04 -14.32
CA ALA A 17 -11.71 -13.30 -13.63
C ALA A 17 -11.78 -14.50 -14.59
N ARG A 18 -12.32 -14.34 -15.79
CA ARG A 18 -12.43 -15.43 -16.79
C ARG A 18 -11.07 -15.94 -17.26
N GLU A 19 -10.07 -15.05 -17.31
CA GLU A 19 -8.72 -15.38 -17.77
C GLU A 19 -7.86 -15.96 -16.64
N TYR A 20 -8.04 -15.48 -15.40
CA TYR A 20 -7.15 -15.79 -14.30
C TYR A 20 -7.65 -16.88 -13.36
N ILE A 21 -8.96 -17.15 -13.28
CA ILE A 21 -9.53 -18.11 -12.32
C ILE A 21 -9.00 -19.55 -12.46
N ASN A 22 -8.65 -19.93 -13.68
CA ASN A 22 -8.12 -21.26 -14.01
C ASN A 22 -6.64 -21.20 -14.45
N ARG A 23 -6.02 -20.03 -14.39
CA ARG A 23 -4.63 -19.84 -14.81
C ARG A 23 -3.69 -20.24 -13.69
N GLU A 24 -2.67 -21.01 -14.01
CA GLU A 24 -1.62 -21.34 -13.05
C GLU A 24 -0.80 -20.09 -12.69
N VAL A 25 -0.51 -19.92 -11.40
CA VAL A 25 0.39 -18.90 -10.90
C VAL A 25 1.83 -19.39 -11.11
N ASN A 26 2.43 -18.98 -12.21
CA ASN A 26 3.78 -19.40 -12.61
C ASN A 26 4.56 -18.23 -13.23
N ALA A 27 5.78 -18.52 -13.69
CA ALA A 27 6.69 -17.54 -14.30
C ALA A 27 6.19 -16.88 -15.60
N SER A 28 5.04 -17.29 -16.14
CA SER A 28 4.41 -16.65 -17.31
C SER A 28 3.64 -15.38 -16.96
N LEU A 29 3.39 -15.13 -15.67
CA LEU A 29 2.76 -13.90 -15.19
C LEU A 29 3.76 -12.75 -15.13
N SER A 30 3.32 -11.56 -15.52
CA SER A 30 4.12 -10.36 -15.27
C SER A 30 4.21 -10.08 -13.76
N GLY A 31 5.24 -9.35 -13.34
CA GLY A 31 5.39 -8.96 -11.93
C GLY A 31 4.17 -8.20 -11.40
N GLY A 32 3.57 -7.33 -12.23
CA GLY A 32 2.36 -6.59 -11.87
C GLY A 32 1.11 -7.46 -11.75
N GLU A 33 0.97 -8.49 -12.59
CA GLU A 33 -0.13 -9.48 -12.47
C GLU A 33 0.01 -10.29 -11.19
N LEU A 34 1.22 -10.79 -10.91
CA LEU A 34 1.50 -11.56 -9.71
C LEU A 34 1.20 -10.74 -8.45
N LYS A 35 1.66 -9.49 -8.40
CA LYS A 35 1.40 -8.57 -7.28
C LYS A 35 -0.09 -8.37 -7.03
N ARG A 36 -0.88 -8.18 -8.09
CA ARG A 36 -2.35 -8.03 -7.98
C ARG A 36 -3.01 -9.30 -7.47
N ILE A 37 -2.55 -10.48 -7.89
CA ILE A 37 -3.04 -11.76 -7.37
C ILE A 37 -2.72 -11.89 -5.88
N GLU A 38 -1.50 -11.55 -5.46
CA GLU A 38 -1.10 -11.56 -4.04
C GLU A 38 -2.01 -10.68 -3.19
N ILE A 39 -2.32 -9.47 -3.65
CA ILE A 39 -3.24 -8.55 -2.96
C ILE A 39 -4.65 -9.14 -2.88
N ALA A 40 -5.16 -9.71 -3.98
CA ALA A 40 -6.46 -10.39 -3.99
C ALA A 40 -6.51 -11.56 -2.98
N MET A 41 -5.43 -12.30 -2.84
CA MET A 41 -5.33 -13.38 -1.84
C MET A 41 -5.34 -12.85 -0.40
N VAL A 42 -4.68 -11.74 -0.11
CA VAL A 42 -4.73 -11.10 1.21
C VAL A 42 -6.14 -10.61 1.52
N MET A 43 -6.81 -9.97 0.55
CA MET A 43 -8.20 -9.54 0.69
C MET A 43 -9.14 -10.73 1.00
N ALA A 44 -8.97 -11.83 0.28
CA ALA A 44 -9.78 -13.04 0.45
C ALA A 44 -9.62 -13.70 1.83
N ARG A 45 -8.47 -13.50 2.48
CA ARG A 45 -8.22 -14.00 3.85
C ARG A 45 -9.00 -13.23 4.92
N GLY A 46 -9.37 -11.98 4.68
CA GLY A 46 -10.12 -11.15 5.61
C GLY A 46 -9.44 -10.97 6.97
N THR A 47 -8.12 -10.77 6.99
CA THR A 47 -7.33 -10.67 8.22
C THR A 47 -7.60 -9.35 8.94
N ARG A 48 -7.48 -9.36 10.27
CA ARG A 48 -7.61 -8.15 11.10
C ARG A 48 -6.44 -7.17 10.94
N LEU A 49 -5.28 -7.69 10.54
CA LEU A 49 -4.10 -6.90 10.19
C LEU A 49 -3.53 -7.44 8.89
N SER A 50 -3.33 -6.57 7.93
CA SER A 50 -2.66 -6.85 6.67
C SER A 50 -1.42 -5.97 6.53
N VAL A 51 -0.30 -6.56 6.13
CA VAL A 51 0.97 -5.84 5.94
C VAL A 51 1.40 -5.96 4.48
N PHE A 52 1.71 -4.84 3.87
CA PHE A 52 2.19 -4.77 2.49
C PHE A 52 3.53 -4.03 2.45
N ASP A 53 4.50 -4.63 1.79
CA ASP A 53 5.83 -4.06 1.58
C ASP A 53 5.99 -3.66 0.11
N GLU A 54 6.07 -2.36 -0.14
CA GLU A 54 6.15 -1.74 -1.47
C GLU A 54 5.16 -2.38 -2.47
N PRO A 55 3.85 -2.39 -2.19
CA PRO A 55 2.86 -3.08 -3.02
C PRO A 55 2.76 -2.49 -4.43
N GLU A 56 3.19 -1.25 -4.61
CA GLU A 56 3.24 -0.54 -5.88
C GLU A 56 4.44 -0.90 -6.76
N ALA A 57 5.44 -1.59 -6.23
CA ALA A 57 6.64 -1.91 -6.99
C ALA A 57 6.32 -2.77 -8.23
N GLY A 58 6.74 -2.30 -9.41
CA GLY A 58 6.50 -2.98 -10.69
C GLY A 58 5.07 -2.84 -11.24
N ILE A 59 4.23 -2.01 -10.64
CA ILE A 59 2.88 -1.70 -11.14
C ILE A 59 2.94 -0.45 -12.04
N ASP A 60 2.27 -0.54 -13.20
CA ASP A 60 2.16 0.59 -14.12
C ASP A 60 1.27 1.71 -13.56
N LEU A 61 1.44 2.93 -14.11
CA LEU A 61 0.77 4.12 -13.63
C LEU A 61 -0.78 4.02 -13.63
N TRP A 62 -1.37 3.30 -14.59
CA TRP A 62 -2.81 3.11 -14.71
C TRP A 62 -3.34 2.16 -13.63
N SER A 63 -2.61 1.08 -13.39
CA SER A 63 -2.92 0.10 -12.35
C SER A 63 -2.71 0.66 -10.94
N PHE A 64 -1.86 1.67 -10.79
CA PHE A 64 -1.58 2.31 -9.51
C PHE A 64 -2.84 2.98 -8.89
N GLN A 65 -3.66 3.64 -9.69
CA GLN A 65 -4.91 4.24 -9.21
C GLN A 65 -5.91 3.18 -8.73
N ASN A 66 -5.95 2.04 -9.41
CA ASN A 66 -6.77 0.92 -8.98
C ASN A 66 -6.26 0.33 -7.66
N LEU A 67 -4.94 0.27 -7.47
CA LEU A 67 -4.33 -0.18 -6.22
C LEU A 67 -4.75 0.68 -5.02
N ILE A 68 -4.75 2.01 -5.17
CA ILE A 68 -5.23 2.92 -4.13
C ILE A 68 -6.68 2.57 -3.73
N ARG A 69 -7.58 2.45 -4.71
CA ARG A 69 -8.99 2.09 -4.46
C ARG A 69 -9.12 0.73 -3.78
N VAL A 70 -8.27 -0.21 -4.13
CA VAL A 70 -8.26 -1.55 -3.51
C VAL A 70 -7.97 -1.46 -2.02
N PHE A 71 -6.99 -0.64 -1.60
CA PHE A 71 -6.67 -0.46 -0.19
C PHE A 71 -7.80 0.26 0.57
N GLU A 72 -8.38 1.32 0.01
CA GLU A 72 -9.52 2.01 0.59
C GLU A 72 -10.71 1.05 0.78
N ASN A 73 -11.09 0.31 -0.27
CA ASN A 73 -12.17 -0.67 -0.23
C ASN A 73 -11.88 -1.82 0.75
N MET A 74 -10.63 -2.27 0.83
CA MET A 74 -10.25 -3.34 1.74
C MET A 74 -10.42 -2.91 3.20
N HIS A 75 -10.02 -1.69 3.55
CA HIS A 75 -10.20 -1.13 4.87
C HIS A 75 -11.68 -1.05 5.24
N GLU A 76 -12.51 -0.49 4.36
CA GLU A 76 -13.95 -0.36 4.58
C GLU A 76 -14.66 -1.72 4.75
N LYS A 77 -14.30 -2.72 3.92
CA LYS A 77 -14.95 -4.04 3.94
C LYS A 77 -14.53 -4.92 5.11
N THR A 78 -13.27 -4.89 5.48
CA THR A 78 -12.74 -5.80 6.51
C THR A 78 -12.84 -5.22 7.92
N GLY A 79 -12.89 -3.89 8.04
CA GLY A 79 -12.75 -3.20 9.33
C GLY A 79 -11.41 -3.47 10.02
N GLY A 80 -10.46 -4.08 9.29
CA GLY A 80 -9.12 -4.41 9.77
C GLY A 80 -8.14 -3.26 9.59
N SER A 81 -6.98 -3.38 10.22
CA SER A 81 -5.86 -2.45 10.05
C SER A 81 -5.00 -2.86 8.86
N ILE A 82 -4.54 -1.88 8.10
CA ILE A 82 -3.63 -2.07 6.97
C ILE A 82 -2.35 -1.30 7.26
N LEU A 83 -1.21 -1.98 7.24
CA LEU A 83 0.11 -1.39 7.35
C LEU A 83 0.78 -1.48 5.98
N ILE A 84 1.15 -0.33 5.41
CA ILE A 84 1.82 -0.27 4.11
C ILE A 84 3.19 0.39 4.28
N ILE A 85 4.23 -0.28 3.83
CA ILE A 85 5.57 0.27 3.72
C ILE A 85 5.69 0.82 2.30
N SER A 86 5.85 2.13 2.17
CA SER A 86 5.95 2.82 0.88
C SER A 86 6.64 4.17 1.02
N HIS A 87 7.24 4.62 -0.06
CA HIS A 87 7.77 5.98 -0.21
C HIS A 87 6.97 6.80 -1.23
N GLN A 88 5.88 6.25 -1.75
CA GLN A 88 5.04 6.91 -2.75
C GLN A 88 4.03 7.85 -2.09
N GLU A 89 4.10 9.14 -2.45
CA GLU A 89 3.21 10.17 -1.92
C GLU A 89 1.73 9.79 -2.00
N ARG A 90 1.31 9.18 -3.12
CA ARG A 90 -0.09 8.77 -3.32
C ARG A 90 -0.56 7.71 -2.33
N ILE A 91 0.32 6.80 -1.92
CA ILE A 91 0.04 5.81 -0.87
C ILE A 91 0.00 6.51 0.49
N LEU A 92 0.96 7.41 0.76
CA LEU A 92 0.99 8.16 2.01
C LEU A 92 -0.26 9.02 2.18
N ASN A 93 -0.82 9.53 1.09
CA ASN A 93 -2.04 10.36 1.11
C ASN A 93 -3.30 9.63 1.56
N ILE A 94 -3.39 8.31 1.42
CA ILE A 94 -4.54 7.52 1.89
C ILE A 94 -4.38 7.01 3.33
N ALA A 95 -3.23 7.22 3.95
CA ALA A 95 -2.98 6.80 5.32
C ALA A 95 -3.75 7.68 6.33
N ASP A 96 -4.19 7.09 7.43
CA ASP A 96 -4.71 7.80 8.60
C ASP A 96 -3.54 8.30 9.46
N GLU A 97 -2.54 7.43 9.67
CA GLU A 97 -1.32 7.71 10.42
C GLU A 97 -0.08 7.34 9.62
N ILE A 98 1.00 8.08 9.85
CA ILE A 98 2.31 7.82 9.25
C ILE A 98 3.34 7.58 10.35
N LEU A 99 4.13 6.52 10.18
CA LEU A 99 5.31 6.23 10.97
C LEU A 99 6.56 6.46 10.11
N VAL A 100 7.49 7.23 10.62
CA VAL A 100 8.78 7.48 9.94
C VAL A 100 9.87 6.70 10.65
N ILE A 101 10.44 5.74 9.94
CA ILE A 101 11.56 4.92 10.44
C ILE A 101 12.81 5.29 9.65
N ALA A 102 13.88 5.63 10.34
CA ALA A 102 15.18 5.90 9.75
C ALA A 102 16.30 5.42 10.67
N ASN A 103 17.37 4.87 10.10
CA ASN A 103 18.52 4.34 10.83
C ASN A 103 18.14 3.30 11.93
N GLY A 104 17.11 2.49 11.66
CA GLY A 104 16.64 1.46 12.60
C GLY A 104 15.81 1.99 13.78
N GLU A 105 15.40 3.25 13.77
CA GLU A 105 14.66 3.89 14.85
C GLU A 105 13.38 4.54 14.36
N LEU A 106 12.34 4.57 15.21
CA LEU A 106 11.14 5.37 14.98
C LEU A 106 11.47 6.86 15.20
N LYS A 107 11.44 7.64 14.13
CA LYS A 107 11.75 9.08 14.16
C LYS A 107 10.53 9.95 14.38
N ALA A 108 9.38 9.57 13.84
CA ALA A 108 8.13 10.28 14.05
C ALA A 108 6.94 9.33 13.88
N GLN A 109 5.86 9.67 14.55
CA GLN A 109 4.56 9.02 14.40
C GLN A 109 3.46 10.04 14.63
N GLY A 110 2.43 10.01 13.81
CA GLY A 110 1.29 10.90 13.97
C GLY A 110 0.34 10.84 12.79
N LYS A 111 -0.68 11.70 12.85
CA LYS A 111 -1.65 11.83 11.77
C LYS A 111 -0.96 12.28 10.48
N LYS A 112 -1.49 11.82 9.36
CA LYS A 112 -0.98 12.17 8.03
C LYS A 112 -0.83 13.69 7.86
N GLU A 113 -1.81 14.47 8.29
CA GLU A 113 -1.83 15.93 8.16
C GLU A 113 -0.66 16.63 8.87
N ASP A 114 -0.15 16.01 9.94
CA ASP A 114 0.95 16.54 10.74
C ASP A 114 2.33 16.10 10.19
N ILE A 115 2.42 14.92 9.60
CA ILE A 115 3.69 14.29 9.20
C ILE A 115 4.00 14.52 7.70
N LEU A 116 3.00 14.35 6.83
CA LEU A 116 3.21 14.35 5.38
C LEU A 116 3.77 15.68 4.83
N PRO A 117 3.33 16.87 5.27
CA PRO A 117 3.88 18.13 4.78
C PRO A 117 5.39 18.25 5.01
N ASP A 118 5.88 17.76 6.15
CA ASP A 118 7.31 17.79 6.49
C ASP A 118 8.13 16.79 5.64
N LEU A 119 7.53 15.65 5.25
CA LEU A 119 8.18 14.67 4.39
C LEU A 119 8.28 15.14 2.93
N LEU A 120 7.27 15.88 2.45
CA LEU A 120 7.21 16.37 1.06
C LEU A 120 7.97 17.68 0.85
N CYS A 121 8.44 18.32 1.91
CA CYS A 121 9.23 19.53 1.84
C CYS A 121 10.66 19.23 1.32
N GLU A 122 10.81 19.07 0.02
CA GLU A 122 12.09 19.01 -0.70
C GLU A 122 12.36 20.38 -1.34
N GLY A 123 13.05 21.28 -0.64
CA GLY A 123 13.46 22.56 -1.22
C GLY A 123 14.26 23.46 -0.29
N ALA A 124 15.00 24.41 -0.87
CA ALA A 124 15.83 25.37 -0.15
C ALA A 124 14.97 26.19 0.83
N GLY A 125 15.08 25.91 2.13
CA GLY A 125 14.37 26.58 3.21
C GLY A 125 13.39 25.73 4.02
N CYS A 126 13.04 24.54 3.55
CA CYS A 126 12.23 23.59 4.31
C CYS A 126 13.14 22.66 5.13
N LYS A 127 13.08 22.77 6.46
CA LYS A 127 13.79 21.82 7.35
C LYS A 127 13.02 20.50 7.29
N THR A 128 13.66 19.47 6.77
CA THR A 128 13.08 18.13 6.73
C THR A 128 12.74 17.66 8.14
N LEU A 129 11.75 16.77 8.25
CA LEU A 129 11.39 16.15 9.52
C LEU A 129 12.61 15.53 10.20
N LEU A 130 13.51 14.92 9.42
CA LEU A 130 14.75 14.32 9.88
C LEU A 130 15.67 15.36 10.54
N ASP A 131 15.86 16.55 9.93
CA ASP A 131 16.67 17.64 10.51
C ASP A 131 16.09 18.19 11.81
N LYS A 132 14.74 18.24 11.91
CA LYS A 132 14.06 18.65 13.14
C LYS A 132 14.25 17.64 14.27
N LEU A 133 14.26 16.35 13.94
CA LEU A 133 14.39 15.26 14.92
C LEU A 133 15.84 15.10 15.39
N GLU A 134 16.83 15.28 14.52
CA GLU A 134 18.24 15.25 14.90
C GLU A 134 18.61 16.39 15.86
N LYS A 135 18.01 17.58 15.67
CA LYS A 135 18.24 18.73 16.58
C LYS A 135 17.56 18.60 17.95
N LYS A 136 16.56 17.75 18.08
CA LYS A 136 15.85 17.51 19.35
C LYS A 136 16.57 16.50 20.25
N ASN A 137 17.47 15.69 19.66
CA ASN A 137 18.25 14.66 20.34
C ASN A 137 19.74 15.04 20.54
N ALA A 138 20.08 16.28 20.23
CA ALA A 138 21.42 16.82 20.46
C ALA A 138 21.44 17.70 21.78
#